data_fc52728f34fe7e74fe19518f3ab319b8
#
_entry.id   fc52728f34fe7e74fe19518f3ab319b8
#
_cell.length_a   1.000
_cell.length_b   1.000
_cell.length_c   1.000
_cell.angle_alpha   90.00
_cell.angle_beta   90.00
_cell.angle_gamma   90.00
#
_symmetry.space_group_name_H-M   'P 1'
#
loop_
_entity.id
_entity.type
_entity.pdbx_description
1 polymer ?
#
loop_
_entity_poly.entity_id
_entity_poly.type
_entity_poly.pdbx_seq_one_letter_code
_entity_poly.pdbx_strand_id
1 'polypeptide(L)'
;MRASRRKRQTAPELFNGVAGLEDSPELQRPVVYVNPDIVWERGDVGFWNPRWVELEPILRQCPYPVRPLGDFIPETVERDGLKAPGITYGQVGRREYPPQGTLVEHQNGSVKLLPPQARKAVDGVLYLQVRNLRRVGIDPYETVSEKRFIAEGSYNDLPRSRVQAGDLLIVNSGVGSLGRCCVLPDEFPYKLVNISQDITRIILNGIRPEWCCIFLQTDLGAHQIVRLASGVSGQIKIDFNELRSIEAVELPDKLQQAFAQGVRQLNTYHLRALRARSTNDESEYLRCRQVAAGILEILIWQAEQAARSASFAPKAVFPEGVEEAITRLIEDECHRLGAMIEQVDIRPQILELQSRPLGIPLERDPKVASEVERLVRWIRAFWEHRNGKTR
;
A
#
# COMPACT_ATOMS: atom_id res chain seq x y z
N MET A 1 19.36 34.65 11.54
CA MET A 1 19.84 34.31 10.20
C MET A 1 18.62 33.91 9.36
N ARG A 2 18.27 34.66 8.32
CA ARG A 2 17.12 34.38 7.45
C ARG A 2 17.56 33.33 6.43
N ALA A 3 16.95 32.13 6.48
CA ALA A 3 17.11 31.13 5.42
C ALA A 3 16.45 31.69 4.14
N SER A 4 17.24 31.92 3.11
CA SER A 4 16.74 32.30 1.80
C SER A 4 15.97 31.14 1.19
N ARG A 5 14.67 31.32 0.96
CA ARG A 5 13.88 30.41 0.12
C ARG A 5 14.47 30.41 -1.30
N ARG A 6 15.29 29.41 -1.63
CA ARG A 6 15.69 29.16 -3.01
C ARG A 6 14.44 28.77 -3.81
N LYS A 7 14.19 29.44 -4.92
CA LYS A 7 13.15 29.08 -5.91
C LYS A 7 13.46 27.67 -6.42
N ARG A 8 12.46 26.76 -6.36
CA ARG A 8 12.53 25.45 -7.03
C ARG A 8 12.60 25.69 -8.54
N GLN A 9 13.64 25.18 -9.19
CA GLN A 9 13.73 25.17 -10.64
C GLN A 9 12.73 24.17 -11.23
N THR A 10 12.11 24.49 -12.34
CA THR A 10 11.12 23.62 -13.00
C THR A 10 11.83 22.61 -13.93
N ALA A 11 11.21 21.46 -14.19
CA ALA A 11 11.79 20.41 -15.03
C ALA A 11 12.26 20.88 -16.42
N PRO A 12 11.59 21.82 -17.13
CA PRO A 12 12.10 22.38 -18.39
C PRO A 12 13.43 23.13 -18.25
N GLU A 13 13.72 23.73 -17.08
CA GLU A 13 14.99 24.42 -16.82
C GLU A 13 16.15 23.45 -16.59
N LEU A 14 15.84 22.19 -16.25
CA LEU A 14 16.82 21.12 -16.02
C LEU A 14 17.33 20.48 -17.34
N PHE A 15 16.56 20.59 -18.42
CA PHE A 15 16.81 19.88 -19.68
C PHE A 15 17.16 20.77 -20.86
N ASN A 16 17.35 22.07 -20.66
CA ASN A 16 17.75 22.97 -21.71
C ASN A 16 19.24 22.80 -22.07
N GLY A 17 19.50 21.96 -23.02
CA GLY A 17 20.75 21.91 -23.75
C GLY A 17 21.40 20.55 -23.89
N VAL A 18 20.91 19.73 -24.77
CA VAL A 18 21.74 18.84 -25.61
C VAL A 18 20.95 18.53 -26.90
N ALA A 19 21.26 19.23 -27.95
CA ALA A 19 20.94 18.78 -29.31
C ALA A 19 22.08 17.90 -29.79
N GLY A 20 21.77 16.72 -30.33
CA GLY A 20 22.70 15.94 -31.15
C GLY A 20 23.33 14.73 -30.50
N LEU A 21 22.59 13.66 -30.36
CA LEU A 21 23.08 12.28 -30.44
C LEU A 21 21.98 11.45 -31.12
N GLU A 22 21.91 11.64 -32.46
CA GLU A 22 21.09 10.79 -33.30
C GLU A 22 21.86 9.50 -33.65
N ASP A 23 21.15 8.37 -33.59
CA ASP A 23 21.43 7.11 -34.27
C ASP A 23 22.64 6.29 -33.83
N SER A 24 22.50 5.65 -32.68
CA SER A 24 23.17 4.37 -32.44
C SER A 24 22.18 3.33 -31.94
N PRO A 25 21.91 2.22 -32.65
CA PRO A 25 20.93 1.21 -32.26
C PRO A 25 21.31 0.45 -30.97
N GLU A 26 22.54 0.60 -30.48
CA GLU A 26 23.05 -0.08 -29.29
C GLU A 26 22.78 0.64 -27.97
N LEU A 27 22.29 1.88 -27.99
CA LEU A 27 21.98 2.68 -26.80
C LEU A 27 20.47 2.89 -26.62
N GLN A 28 19.68 1.84 -26.62
CA GLN A 28 18.25 1.89 -26.25
C GLN A 28 18.01 2.02 -24.72
N ARG A 29 19.00 2.44 -23.97
CA ARG A 29 18.80 2.79 -22.56
C ARG A 29 18.53 4.27 -22.47
N PRO A 30 17.38 4.70 -21.88
CA PRO A 30 17.12 6.11 -21.69
C PRO A 30 18.24 6.71 -20.85
N VAL A 31 18.94 7.70 -21.42
CA VAL A 31 19.98 8.45 -20.71
C VAL A 31 19.33 9.70 -20.15
N VAL A 32 19.35 9.86 -18.84
CA VAL A 32 18.89 11.06 -18.16
C VAL A 32 20.08 11.97 -17.90
N TYR A 33 20.07 13.16 -18.48
CA TYR A 33 21.05 14.18 -18.18
C TYR A 33 20.54 15.04 -17.04
N VAL A 34 21.26 15.07 -15.93
CA VAL A 34 20.90 15.83 -14.73
C VAL A 34 21.92 16.97 -14.58
N ASN A 35 21.42 18.16 -14.21
CA ASN A 35 22.30 19.28 -13.90
C ASN A 35 23.26 18.89 -12.77
N PRO A 36 24.60 19.01 -12.95
CA PRO A 36 25.59 18.66 -11.95
C PRO A 36 25.34 19.30 -10.59
N ASP A 37 24.85 20.54 -10.54
CA ASP A 37 24.58 21.24 -9.28
C ASP A 37 23.52 20.58 -8.43
N ILE A 38 22.61 19.80 -9.05
CA ILE A 38 21.56 19.06 -8.36
C ILE A 38 22.05 17.67 -7.92
N VAL A 39 22.97 17.06 -8.68
CA VAL A 39 23.56 15.76 -8.34
C VAL A 39 24.36 15.86 -7.03
N TRP A 40 24.93 17.01 -6.71
CA TRP A 40 25.60 17.24 -5.44
C TRP A 40 24.67 17.21 -4.23
N GLU A 41 23.39 17.51 -4.40
CA GLU A 41 22.40 17.41 -3.33
C GLU A 41 21.99 15.96 -3.06
N ARG A 42 22.01 15.11 -4.09
CA ARG A 42 21.67 13.69 -3.99
C ARG A 42 22.29 12.86 -5.13
N GLY A 43 23.38 12.18 -4.81
CA GLY A 43 24.21 11.44 -5.78
C GLY A 43 23.79 9.99 -6.04
N ASP A 44 22.65 9.50 -5.51
CA ASP A 44 22.25 8.12 -5.74
C ASP A 44 21.54 7.93 -7.10
N VAL A 45 21.96 6.91 -7.84
CA VAL A 45 21.44 6.62 -9.19
C VAL A 45 19.95 6.27 -9.16
N GLY A 46 19.45 5.67 -8.08
CA GLY A 46 18.05 5.29 -7.93
C GLY A 46 17.12 6.50 -7.92
N PHE A 47 17.59 7.62 -7.35
CA PHE A 47 16.84 8.88 -7.32
C PHE A 47 16.58 9.45 -8.73
N TRP A 48 17.49 9.22 -9.66
CA TRP A 48 17.44 9.72 -11.04
C TRP A 48 16.93 8.67 -12.04
N ASN A 49 16.15 7.69 -11.58
CA ASN A 49 15.57 6.70 -12.47
C ASN A 49 14.77 7.38 -13.60
N PRO A 50 15.03 7.06 -14.89
CA PRO A 50 14.33 7.64 -16.03
C PRO A 50 12.80 7.57 -15.92
N ARG A 51 12.28 6.47 -15.35
CA ARG A 51 10.85 6.28 -15.16
C ARG A 51 10.23 7.35 -14.25
N TRP A 52 10.94 7.77 -13.22
CA TRP A 52 10.49 8.88 -12.37
C TRP A 52 10.40 10.18 -13.15
N VAL A 53 11.38 10.47 -13.99
CA VAL A 53 11.40 11.69 -14.83
C VAL A 53 10.19 11.72 -15.79
N GLU A 54 9.76 10.56 -16.30
CA GLU A 54 8.54 10.43 -17.10
C GLU A 54 7.24 10.63 -16.29
N LEU A 55 7.22 10.27 -15.01
CA LEU A 55 6.04 10.36 -14.16
C LEU A 55 5.86 11.72 -13.48
N GLU A 56 6.93 12.46 -13.23
CA GLU A 56 6.88 13.78 -12.60
C GLU A 56 6.01 14.78 -13.38
N PRO A 57 6.09 14.88 -14.73
CA PRO A 57 5.18 15.72 -15.51
C PRO A 57 3.69 15.34 -15.33
N ILE A 58 3.38 14.07 -15.14
CA ILE A 58 2.00 13.60 -14.90
C ILE A 58 1.47 14.18 -13.59
N LEU A 59 2.26 14.15 -12.51
CA LEU A 59 1.88 14.78 -11.24
C LEU A 59 1.71 16.29 -11.38
N ARG A 60 2.60 16.95 -12.11
CA ARG A 60 2.52 18.40 -12.35
C ARG A 60 1.32 18.82 -13.19
N GLN A 61 0.88 17.97 -14.12
CA GLN A 61 -0.28 18.19 -14.99
C GLN A 61 -1.56 17.58 -14.43
N CYS A 62 -1.49 17.00 -13.22
CA CYS A 62 -2.65 16.42 -12.57
C CYS A 62 -3.77 17.48 -12.48
N PRO A 63 -5.02 17.13 -12.86
CA PRO A 63 -6.14 18.08 -12.82
C PRO A 63 -6.63 18.38 -11.40
N TYR A 64 -6.07 17.72 -10.41
CA TYR A 64 -6.39 17.89 -8.99
C TYR A 64 -5.20 18.44 -8.22
N PRO A 65 -5.42 19.06 -7.05
CA PRO A 65 -4.32 19.51 -6.21
C PRO A 65 -3.37 18.36 -5.87
N VAL A 66 -2.07 18.63 -5.94
CA VAL A 66 -1.02 17.72 -5.52
C VAL A 66 -0.32 18.37 -4.34
N ARG A 67 -0.31 17.67 -3.20
CA ARG A 67 0.23 18.19 -1.93
C ARG A 67 1.09 17.15 -1.23
N PRO A 68 2.10 17.58 -0.45
CA PRO A 68 2.85 16.66 0.38
C PRO A 68 1.94 15.86 1.31
N LEU A 69 2.16 14.56 1.41
CA LEU A 69 1.41 13.68 2.32
C LEU A 69 1.46 14.20 3.77
N GLY A 70 2.55 14.87 4.14
CA GLY A 70 2.73 15.51 5.44
C GLY A 70 1.66 16.53 5.80
N ASP A 71 1.03 17.17 4.81
CA ASP A 71 -0.05 18.14 5.04
C ASP A 71 -1.33 17.48 5.59
N PHE A 72 -1.48 16.18 5.37
CA PHE A 72 -2.62 15.37 5.83
C PHE A 72 -2.29 14.58 7.10
N ILE A 73 -1.06 14.64 7.61
CA ILE A 73 -0.63 13.92 8.82
C ILE A 73 -0.62 14.87 9.99
N PRO A 74 -1.58 14.79 10.92
CA PRO A 74 -1.58 15.63 12.12
C PRO A 74 -0.34 15.36 12.98
N GLU A 75 0.11 16.36 13.74
CA GLU A 75 1.21 16.15 14.69
C GLU A 75 0.82 15.14 15.75
N THR A 76 -0.36 15.30 16.33
CA THR A 76 -0.91 14.42 17.35
C THR A 76 -2.41 14.25 17.18
N VAL A 77 -2.91 13.07 17.61
CA VAL A 77 -4.33 12.73 17.66
C VAL A 77 -4.64 12.15 19.04
N GLU A 78 -5.78 12.47 19.60
CA GLU A 78 -6.25 11.84 20.81
C GLU A 78 -6.90 10.49 20.50
N ARG A 79 -6.42 9.41 21.15
CA ARG A 79 -6.91 8.04 21.01
C ARG A 79 -6.91 7.34 22.36
N ASP A 80 -8.03 6.78 22.75
CA ASP A 80 -8.20 6.05 24.00
C ASP A 80 -7.69 6.87 25.23
N GLY A 81 -7.89 8.18 25.21
CA GLY A 81 -7.44 9.09 26.26
C GLY A 81 -5.92 9.38 26.24
N LEU A 82 -5.20 8.97 25.20
CA LEU A 82 -3.77 9.21 25.04
C LEU A 82 -3.48 10.04 23.78
N LYS A 83 -2.52 10.96 23.89
CA LYS A 83 -1.98 11.65 22.72
C LYS A 83 -1.06 10.71 21.94
N ALA A 84 -1.47 10.35 20.73
CA ALA A 84 -0.69 9.56 19.79
C ALA A 84 -0.15 10.43 18.65
N PRO A 85 1.08 10.25 18.17
CA PRO A 85 1.57 10.95 16.98
C PRO A 85 0.83 10.51 15.73
N GLY A 86 0.64 11.42 14.77
CA GLY A 86 0.00 11.12 13.49
C GLY A 86 0.79 10.13 12.62
N ILE A 87 2.12 10.08 12.82
CA ILE A 87 3.01 9.11 12.19
C ILE A 87 3.93 8.49 13.24
N THR A 88 4.04 7.16 13.24
CA THR A 88 4.89 6.43 14.20
C THR A 88 5.23 5.04 13.69
N TYR A 89 6.25 4.42 14.25
CA TYR A 89 6.56 3.01 14.10
C TYR A 89 6.53 2.30 15.47
N GLY A 90 6.56 0.97 15.45
CA GLY A 90 6.60 0.16 16.65
C GLY A 90 7.95 0.15 17.36
N GLN A 91 8.10 -0.75 18.32
CA GLN A 91 9.32 -0.82 19.14
C GLN A 91 10.48 -1.48 18.40
N VAL A 92 11.67 -0.95 18.66
CA VAL A 92 12.96 -1.51 18.24
C VAL A 92 13.48 -2.45 19.33
N GLY A 93 13.88 -3.64 18.99
CA GLY A 93 14.71 -4.48 19.86
C GLY A 93 14.01 -5.65 20.53
N ARG A 94 14.06 -5.78 21.85
CA ARG A 94 13.70 -6.98 22.57
C ARG A 94 12.25 -7.42 22.32
N ARG A 95 12.09 -8.57 21.66
CA ARG A 95 10.79 -9.21 21.51
C ARG A 95 10.57 -10.09 22.74
N GLU A 96 9.72 -9.65 23.62
CA GLU A 96 9.19 -10.51 24.67
C GLU A 96 8.02 -11.29 24.05
N TYR A 97 8.31 -12.48 23.54
CA TYR A 97 7.26 -13.43 23.28
C TYR A 97 6.80 -13.98 24.63
N PRO A 98 5.49 -14.23 24.83
CA PRO A 98 5.07 -14.97 26.00
C PRO A 98 5.88 -16.26 26.04
N PRO A 99 6.38 -16.66 27.22
CA PRO A 99 6.99 -17.98 27.40
C PRO A 99 6.02 -19.02 26.86
N GLN A 100 6.53 -20.15 26.34
CA GLN A 100 5.72 -21.23 25.80
C GLN A 100 4.51 -21.47 26.70
N GLY A 101 3.34 -21.04 26.24
CA GLY A 101 2.10 -21.03 26.99
C GLY A 101 0.93 -21.39 26.10
N THR A 102 -0.23 -21.53 26.67
CA THR A 102 -1.46 -21.81 25.93
C THR A 102 -1.99 -20.49 25.37
N LEU A 103 -2.12 -20.41 24.05
CA LEU A 103 -2.81 -19.35 23.36
C LEU A 103 -4.29 -19.70 23.27
N VAL A 104 -5.16 -18.81 23.73
CA VAL A 104 -6.62 -18.94 23.61
C VAL A 104 -7.12 -17.78 22.77
N GLU A 105 -7.54 -18.09 21.54
CA GLU A 105 -8.20 -17.16 20.64
C GLU A 105 -9.72 -17.31 20.74
N HIS A 106 -10.43 -16.21 20.99
CA HIS A 106 -11.88 -16.20 21.09
C HIS A 106 -12.50 -15.68 19.77
N GLN A 107 -13.69 -16.15 19.44
CA GLN A 107 -14.43 -15.73 18.22
C GLN A 107 -14.68 -14.22 18.14
N ASN A 108 -14.69 -13.52 19.28
CA ASN A 108 -14.88 -12.07 19.33
C ASN A 108 -13.58 -11.29 19.05
N GLY A 109 -12.51 -11.93 18.61
CA GLY A 109 -11.21 -11.30 18.32
C GLY A 109 -10.36 -10.99 19.55
N SER A 110 -10.78 -11.39 20.75
CA SER A 110 -9.91 -11.30 21.93
C SER A 110 -8.97 -12.52 21.99
N VAL A 111 -7.75 -12.27 22.47
CA VAL A 111 -6.72 -13.30 22.62
C VAL A 111 -6.23 -13.28 24.06
N LYS A 112 -6.11 -14.45 24.66
CA LYS A 112 -5.53 -14.63 26.00
C LYS A 112 -4.24 -15.43 25.90
N LEU A 113 -3.22 -14.94 26.54
CA LEU A 113 -1.94 -15.62 26.71
C LEU A 113 -1.91 -16.21 28.12
N LEU A 114 -1.79 -17.54 28.20
CA LEU A 114 -1.70 -18.29 29.44
C LEU A 114 -0.25 -18.79 29.59
N PRO A 115 0.66 -18.03 30.19
CA PRO A 115 2.03 -18.47 30.34
C PRO A 115 2.11 -19.65 31.33
N PRO A 116 3.01 -20.64 31.14
CA PRO A 116 3.07 -21.87 31.90
C PRO A 116 3.20 -21.68 33.42
N GLN A 117 3.77 -20.59 33.83
CA GLN A 117 4.04 -20.28 35.25
C GLN A 117 3.23 -19.10 35.79
N ALA A 118 2.44 -18.42 34.97
CA ALA A 118 1.66 -17.28 35.44
C ALA A 118 0.32 -17.72 36.03
N ARG A 119 0.05 -17.22 37.21
CA ARG A 119 -1.24 -17.43 37.90
C ARG A 119 -2.40 -16.68 37.24
N LYS A 120 -2.13 -15.79 36.27
CA LYS A 120 -3.12 -14.90 35.65
C LYS A 120 -2.90 -14.85 34.13
N ALA A 121 -3.96 -15.06 33.37
CA ALA A 121 -4.00 -14.80 31.95
C ALA A 121 -3.81 -13.29 31.69
N VAL A 122 -3.07 -12.94 30.62
CA VAL A 122 -2.91 -11.57 30.14
C VAL A 122 -3.53 -11.43 28.74
N ASP A 123 -3.96 -10.23 28.39
CA ASP A 123 -4.45 -9.96 27.05
C ASP A 123 -3.33 -10.07 26.02
N GLY A 124 -3.63 -10.75 24.93
CA GLY A 124 -2.73 -10.89 23.80
C GLY A 124 -2.97 -9.77 22.79
N VAL A 125 -1.89 -9.11 22.42
CA VAL A 125 -1.87 -8.08 21.39
C VAL A 125 -1.26 -8.68 20.12
N LEU A 126 -1.99 -8.67 19.00
CA LEU A 126 -1.45 -9.11 17.72
C LEU A 126 -0.25 -8.20 17.35
N TYR A 127 0.91 -8.80 17.09
CA TYR A 127 2.13 -8.07 16.79
C TYR A 127 2.51 -8.24 15.32
N LEU A 128 2.16 -7.22 14.51
CA LEU A 128 2.40 -7.24 13.09
C LEU A 128 3.88 -7.02 12.76
N GLN A 129 4.38 -7.88 11.88
CA GLN A 129 5.71 -7.82 11.31
C GLN A 129 5.59 -7.59 9.79
N VAL A 130 6.69 -7.19 9.15
CA VAL A 130 6.73 -6.92 7.70
C VAL A 130 6.07 -8.01 6.86
N ARG A 131 6.27 -9.28 7.20
CA ARG A 131 5.68 -10.43 6.49
C ARG A 131 4.15 -10.47 6.55
N ASN A 132 3.55 -9.86 7.57
CA ASN A 132 2.09 -9.83 7.72
C ASN A 132 1.42 -8.80 6.79
N LEU A 133 2.16 -7.76 6.35
CA LEU A 133 1.63 -6.79 5.41
C LEU A 133 1.79 -7.29 3.98
N ARG A 134 0.65 -7.47 3.31
CA ARG A 134 0.55 -7.82 1.90
C ARG A 134 -0.06 -6.65 1.14
N ARG A 135 0.07 -6.61 -0.17
CA ARG A 135 -0.57 -5.58 -1.00
C ARG A 135 -2.09 -5.51 -0.83
N VAL A 136 -2.71 -6.67 -0.64
CA VAL A 136 -4.17 -6.80 -0.48
C VAL A 136 -4.68 -6.61 0.94
N GLY A 137 -3.81 -6.57 1.95
CA GLY A 137 -4.21 -6.45 3.36
C GLY A 137 -3.24 -7.11 4.32
N ILE A 138 -3.71 -7.39 5.53
CA ILE A 138 -2.91 -7.94 6.64
C ILE A 138 -3.22 -9.42 6.80
N ASP A 139 -2.22 -10.29 6.65
CA ASP A 139 -2.34 -11.72 6.96
C ASP A 139 -1.58 -12.07 8.25
N PRO A 140 -2.26 -12.18 9.39
CA PRO A 140 -1.62 -12.52 10.67
C PRO A 140 -1.04 -13.93 10.69
N TYR A 141 -1.52 -14.84 9.85
CA TYR A 141 -1.08 -16.23 9.80
C TYR A 141 0.25 -16.46 9.10
N GLU A 142 0.81 -15.43 8.46
CA GLU A 142 2.18 -15.48 7.92
C GLU A 142 3.27 -15.51 9.01
N THR A 143 2.89 -15.25 10.25
CA THR A 143 3.78 -15.40 11.41
C THR A 143 3.38 -16.63 12.20
N VAL A 144 4.35 -17.47 12.59
CA VAL A 144 4.11 -18.63 13.45
C VAL A 144 3.42 -18.21 14.74
N SER A 145 2.57 -19.08 15.29
CA SER A 145 1.68 -18.75 16.41
C SER A 145 2.43 -18.17 17.62
N GLU A 146 3.60 -18.73 17.97
CA GLU A 146 4.41 -18.31 19.12
C GLU A 146 4.98 -16.89 18.99
N LYS A 147 5.04 -16.38 17.75
CA LYS A 147 5.60 -15.04 17.45
C LYS A 147 4.54 -14.04 17.00
N ARG A 148 3.29 -14.45 16.98
CA ARG A 148 2.17 -13.64 16.50
C ARG A 148 1.67 -12.65 17.54
N PHE A 149 1.76 -13.00 18.82
CA PHE A 149 1.20 -12.20 19.89
C PHE A 149 2.27 -11.78 20.91
N ILE A 150 2.06 -10.62 21.51
CA ILE A 150 2.79 -10.09 22.66
C ILE A 150 1.81 -9.85 23.80
N ALA A 151 2.30 -9.83 25.04
CA ALA A 151 1.47 -9.50 26.20
C ALA A 151 1.12 -8.00 26.20
N GLU A 152 -0.13 -7.67 26.54
CA GLU A 152 -0.54 -6.28 26.74
C GLU A 152 0.29 -5.62 27.84
N GLY A 153 0.73 -4.37 27.60
CA GLY A 153 1.60 -3.62 28.51
C GLY A 153 3.05 -4.12 28.56
N SER A 154 3.43 -5.11 27.74
CA SER A 154 4.83 -5.53 27.63
C SER A 154 5.69 -4.45 26.91
N TYR A 155 7.02 -4.63 26.97
CA TYR A 155 7.97 -3.70 26.36
C TYR A 155 7.70 -3.41 24.88
N ASN A 156 7.22 -4.39 24.11
CA ASN A 156 6.92 -4.23 22.70
C ASN A 156 5.51 -3.65 22.44
N ASP A 157 4.65 -3.62 23.45
CA ASP A 157 3.30 -3.06 23.32
C ASP A 157 3.26 -1.60 23.68
N LEU A 158 3.80 -0.76 22.82
CA LEU A 158 3.75 0.69 22.98
C LEU A 158 2.34 1.22 22.64
N PRO A 159 1.64 1.90 23.56
CA PRO A 159 0.32 2.47 23.28
C PRO A 159 0.31 3.39 22.06
N ARG A 160 1.38 4.19 21.88
CA ARG A 160 1.49 5.11 20.75
C ARG A 160 1.53 4.44 19.37
N SER A 161 1.95 3.17 19.28
CA SER A 161 2.04 2.40 18.02
C SER A 161 0.93 1.39 17.84
N ARG A 162 -0.05 1.35 18.75
CA ARG A 162 -1.27 0.58 18.53
C ARG A 162 -2.02 1.05 17.31
N VAL A 163 -2.61 0.10 16.61
CA VAL A 163 -3.30 0.30 15.34
C VAL A 163 -4.79 0.19 15.55
N GLN A 164 -5.54 1.10 14.96
CA GLN A 164 -7.00 1.09 14.94
C GLN A 164 -7.50 1.03 13.50
N ALA A 165 -8.77 0.65 13.33
CA ALA A 165 -9.43 0.69 12.03
C ALA A 165 -9.28 2.07 11.37
N GLY A 166 -9.04 2.09 10.06
CA GLY A 166 -8.76 3.30 9.30
C GLY A 166 -7.30 3.77 9.33
N ASP A 167 -6.43 3.18 10.14
CA ASP A 167 -5.01 3.50 10.09
C ASP A 167 -4.36 2.97 8.81
N LEU A 168 -3.58 3.81 8.15
CA LEU A 168 -2.72 3.41 7.04
C LEU A 168 -1.41 2.84 7.61
N LEU A 169 -1.10 1.62 7.22
CA LEU A 169 0.15 0.95 7.54
C LEU A 169 1.03 0.86 6.30
N ILE A 170 2.30 1.19 6.44
CA ILE A 170 3.29 1.07 5.36
C ILE A 170 4.56 0.42 5.88
N VAL A 171 5.11 -0.54 5.12
CA VAL A 171 6.42 -1.10 5.40
C VAL A 171 7.49 -0.05 5.06
N ASN A 172 8.26 0.33 6.06
CA ASN A 172 9.27 1.39 5.94
C ASN A 172 10.68 0.85 5.66
N SER A 173 10.91 -0.46 5.65
CA SER A 173 12.23 -1.05 5.45
C SER A 173 12.19 -2.43 4.82
N GLY A 174 13.32 -2.82 4.24
CA GLY A 174 13.59 -4.17 3.74
C GLY A 174 13.40 -4.35 2.23
N VAL A 175 14.39 -5.04 1.64
CA VAL A 175 14.36 -5.43 0.22
C VAL A 175 13.14 -6.31 -0.06
N GLY A 176 12.40 -6.01 -1.12
CA GLY A 176 11.20 -6.75 -1.54
C GLY A 176 9.96 -6.54 -0.66
N SER A 177 10.01 -5.63 0.33
CA SER A 177 8.87 -5.35 1.20
C SER A 177 8.57 -3.86 1.38
N LEU A 178 9.57 -3.00 1.18
CA LEU A 178 9.43 -1.55 1.28
C LEU A 178 8.25 -1.04 0.46
N GLY A 179 7.44 -0.17 1.05
CA GLY A 179 6.30 0.46 0.40
C GLY A 179 5.02 -0.38 0.36
N ARG A 180 5.03 -1.66 0.76
CA ARG A 180 3.78 -2.39 0.93
C ARG A 180 2.92 -1.65 1.94
N CYS A 181 1.68 -1.37 1.56
CA CYS A 181 0.76 -0.65 2.43
C CYS A 181 -0.64 -1.25 2.40
N CYS A 182 -1.37 -1.04 3.49
CA CYS A 182 -2.75 -1.41 3.63
C CYS A 182 -3.44 -0.53 4.69
N VAL A 183 -4.75 -0.49 4.68
CA VAL A 183 -5.56 0.13 5.72
C VAL A 183 -6.12 -0.97 6.60
N LEU A 184 -6.05 -0.80 7.93
CA LEU A 184 -6.68 -1.76 8.84
C LEU A 184 -8.21 -1.64 8.68
N PRO A 185 -8.93 -2.73 8.29
CA PRO A 185 -10.37 -2.69 8.12
C PRO A 185 -11.11 -2.68 9.47
N ASP A 186 -12.33 -2.12 9.49
CA ASP A 186 -13.20 -2.07 10.68
C ASP A 186 -13.49 -3.49 11.25
N GLU A 187 -13.67 -4.47 10.36
CA GLU A 187 -14.02 -5.84 10.70
C GLU A 187 -12.80 -6.75 10.90
N PHE A 188 -11.62 -6.17 11.18
CA PHE A 188 -10.42 -6.97 11.40
C PHE A 188 -10.59 -7.92 12.60
N PRO A 189 -10.19 -9.19 12.49
CA PRO A 189 -10.56 -10.21 13.48
C PRO A 189 -9.92 -10.05 14.87
N TYR A 190 -8.95 -9.16 15.04
CA TYR A 190 -8.26 -8.96 16.31
C TYR A 190 -8.53 -7.56 16.86
N LYS A 191 -8.82 -7.49 18.18
CA LYS A 191 -9.15 -6.23 18.85
C LYS A 191 -7.94 -5.37 19.19
N LEU A 192 -6.85 -6.02 19.59
CA LEU A 192 -5.62 -5.35 20.00
C LEU A 192 -4.54 -5.66 18.98
N VAL A 193 -4.04 -4.62 18.32
CA VAL A 193 -3.04 -4.73 17.26
C VAL A 193 -1.91 -3.75 17.51
N ASN A 194 -0.68 -4.21 17.38
CA ASN A 194 0.52 -3.37 17.41
C ASN A 194 1.47 -3.74 16.28
N ILE A 195 2.46 -2.93 16.01
CA ILE A 195 3.36 -3.04 14.87
C ILE A 195 4.83 -3.10 15.28
N SER A 196 5.65 -3.73 14.42
CA SER A 196 7.10 -3.73 14.55
C SER A 196 7.72 -2.39 14.10
N GLN A 197 8.99 -2.21 14.39
CA GLN A 197 9.77 -1.03 13.97
C GLN A 197 9.83 -0.81 12.46
N ASP A 198 9.64 -1.88 11.67
CA ASP A 198 9.77 -1.86 10.21
C ASP A 198 8.43 -1.57 9.53
N ILE A 199 7.41 -1.26 10.32
CA ILE A 199 6.09 -0.81 9.87
C ILE A 199 5.82 0.57 10.45
N THR A 200 5.45 1.51 9.60
CA THR A 200 4.98 2.83 9.98
C THR A 200 3.46 2.87 9.95
N ARG A 201 2.85 3.34 11.04
CA ARG A 201 1.44 3.70 11.11
C ARG A 201 1.29 5.18 10.80
N ILE A 202 0.33 5.50 9.93
CA ILE A 202 -0.02 6.87 9.54
C ILE A 202 -1.50 7.09 9.80
N ILE A 203 -1.82 8.17 10.52
CA ILE A 203 -3.17 8.67 10.69
C ILE A 203 -3.33 9.83 9.70
N LEU A 204 -4.39 9.81 8.91
CA LEU A 204 -4.64 10.81 7.90
C LEU A 204 -5.87 11.65 8.26
N ASN A 205 -5.79 12.95 7.98
CA ASN A 205 -6.88 13.90 8.12
C ASN A 205 -7.00 14.73 6.85
N GLY A 206 -8.22 14.91 6.32
CA GLY A 206 -8.46 15.65 5.07
C GLY A 206 -8.27 14.84 3.79
N ILE A 207 -7.70 13.64 3.87
CA ILE A 207 -7.62 12.66 2.78
C ILE A 207 -8.00 11.28 3.32
N ARG A 208 -8.73 10.47 2.52
CA ARG A 208 -9.15 9.14 2.96
C ARG A 208 -7.98 8.15 2.95
N PRO A 209 -7.78 7.38 4.02
CA PRO A 209 -6.70 6.40 4.09
C PRO A 209 -6.74 5.37 2.97
N GLU A 210 -7.93 4.95 2.56
CA GLU A 210 -8.13 3.97 1.49
C GLU A 210 -7.67 4.52 0.13
N TRP A 211 -7.99 5.80 -0.16
CA TRP A 211 -7.50 6.46 -1.36
C TRP A 211 -5.98 6.57 -1.32
N CYS A 212 -5.42 7.06 -0.21
CA CYS A 212 -3.98 7.18 -0.05
C CYS A 212 -3.28 5.82 -0.21
N CYS A 213 -3.82 4.76 0.38
CA CYS A 213 -3.30 3.40 0.25
C CYS A 213 -3.27 2.93 -1.21
N ILE A 214 -4.33 3.16 -1.99
CA ILE A 214 -4.36 2.80 -3.41
C ILE A 214 -3.39 3.68 -4.20
N PHE A 215 -3.36 5.01 -3.94
CA PHE A 215 -2.44 5.92 -4.61
C PHE A 215 -0.97 5.53 -4.44
N LEU A 216 -0.56 5.17 -3.22
CA LEU A 216 0.82 4.73 -2.93
C LEU A 216 1.21 3.43 -3.65
N GLN A 217 0.24 2.66 -4.13
CA GLN A 217 0.45 1.44 -4.92
C GLN A 217 0.37 1.66 -6.44
N THR A 218 0.00 2.87 -6.89
CA THR A 218 0.10 3.27 -8.31
C THR A 218 1.56 3.45 -8.73
N ASP A 219 1.80 3.55 -10.03
CA ASP A 219 3.12 3.93 -10.55
C ASP A 219 3.58 5.30 -9.97
N LEU A 220 2.67 6.27 -9.84
CA LEU A 220 2.97 7.60 -9.30
C LEU A 220 3.43 7.57 -7.83
N GLY A 221 2.75 6.78 -6.99
CA GLY A 221 3.10 6.65 -5.57
C GLY A 221 4.32 5.77 -5.34
N ALA A 222 4.34 4.59 -5.97
CA ALA A 222 5.41 3.61 -5.81
C ALA A 222 6.79 4.17 -6.21
N HIS A 223 6.87 4.89 -7.35
CA HIS A 223 8.12 5.48 -7.80
C HIS A 223 8.64 6.58 -6.85
N GLN A 224 7.77 7.32 -6.18
CA GLN A 224 8.20 8.27 -5.16
C GLN A 224 8.82 7.57 -3.95
N ILE A 225 8.20 6.47 -3.48
CA ILE A 225 8.75 5.66 -2.39
C ILE A 225 10.15 5.14 -2.75
N VAL A 226 10.32 4.63 -3.98
CA VAL A 226 11.63 4.17 -4.48
C VAL A 226 12.66 5.27 -4.46
N ARG A 227 12.27 6.39 -5.06
CA ARG A 227 13.16 7.54 -5.23
C ARG A 227 13.62 8.12 -3.89
N LEU A 228 12.75 8.14 -2.90
CA LEU A 228 13.03 8.71 -1.58
C LEU A 228 13.77 7.74 -0.67
N ALA A 229 13.61 6.44 -0.87
CA ALA A 229 14.25 5.44 -0.03
C ALA A 229 15.77 5.48 -0.15
N SER A 230 16.44 5.34 0.97
CA SER A 230 17.90 5.37 1.09
C SER A 230 18.43 4.17 1.88
N GLY A 231 19.69 3.83 1.70
CA GLY A 231 20.36 2.76 2.43
C GLY A 231 21.32 1.95 1.57
N VAL A 232 22.13 1.12 2.24
CA VAL A 232 23.17 0.27 1.62
C VAL A 232 22.96 -1.19 2.02
N SER A 233 23.46 -2.12 1.21
CA SER A 233 23.58 -3.55 1.57
C SER A 233 22.25 -4.22 1.97
N GLY A 234 21.16 -3.96 1.23
CA GLY A 234 19.87 -4.63 1.47
C GLY A 234 19.04 -4.06 2.63
N GLN A 235 19.54 -3.05 3.34
CA GLN A 235 18.81 -2.32 4.38
C GLN A 235 18.31 -0.98 3.85
N ILE A 236 17.43 -1.02 2.84
CA ILE A 236 16.80 0.18 2.31
C ILE A 236 15.67 0.59 3.24
N LYS A 237 15.62 1.88 3.54
CA LYS A 237 14.65 2.50 4.44
C LYS A 237 14.08 3.77 3.84
N ILE A 238 12.85 4.08 4.23
CA ILE A 238 12.24 5.40 4.07
C ILE A 238 11.87 5.94 5.46
N ASP A 239 12.28 7.16 5.74
CA ASP A 239 12.01 7.79 7.03
C ASP A 239 10.69 8.58 7.05
N PHE A 240 10.36 9.20 8.19
CA PHE A 240 9.13 9.98 8.33
C PHE A 240 9.12 11.26 7.51
N ASN A 241 10.27 11.92 7.33
CA ASN A 241 10.36 13.15 6.55
C ASN A 241 10.19 12.82 5.06
N GLU A 242 10.80 11.74 4.61
CA GLU A 242 10.67 11.22 3.27
C GLU A 242 9.23 10.79 2.99
N LEU A 243 8.58 10.06 3.89
CA LEU A 243 7.15 9.71 3.78
C LEU A 243 6.26 10.95 3.73
N ARG A 244 6.54 11.96 4.56
CA ARG A 244 5.80 13.23 4.56
C ARG A 244 5.99 14.03 3.27
N SER A 245 7.12 13.87 2.56
CA SER A 245 7.41 14.58 1.32
C SER A 245 6.79 13.95 0.07
N ILE A 246 6.21 12.75 0.18
CA ILE A 246 5.50 12.12 -0.95
C ILE A 246 4.38 13.05 -1.42
N GLU A 247 4.37 13.36 -2.69
CA GLU A 247 3.32 14.17 -3.33
C GLU A 247 2.08 13.31 -3.58
N ALA A 248 1.02 13.57 -2.83
CA ALA A 248 -0.27 12.88 -2.93
C ALA A 248 -1.28 13.71 -3.72
N VAL A 249 -2.04 13.04 -4.58
CA VAL A 249 -3.14 13.66 -5.32
C VAL A 249 -4.36 13.78 -4.43
N GLU A 250 -4.84 15.01 -4.20
CA GLU A 250 -6.05 15.29 -3.43
C GLU A 250 -7.28 15.22 -4.33
N LEU A 251 -7.84 14.03 -4.50
CA LEU A 251 -9.08 13.86 -5.25
C LEU A 251 -10.26 14.51 -4.51
N PRO A 252 -11.32 14.97 -5.23
CA PRO A 252 -12.58 15.33 -4.63
C PRO A 252 -13.14 14.20 -3.77
N ASP A 253 -13.76 14.53 -2.62
CA ASP A 253 -14.24 13.53 -1.65
C ASP A 253 -15.14 12.45 -2.27
N LYS A 254 -16.01 12.82 -3.21
CA LYS A 254 -16.86 11.87 -3.95
C LYS A 254 -16.04 10.78 -4.68
N LEU A 255 -14.89 11.15 -5.25
CA LEU A 255 -14.02 10.17 -5.92
C LEU A 255 -13.25 9.33 -4.90
N GLN A 256 -12.77 9.95 -3.81
CA GLN A 256 -12.15 9.21 -2.72
C GLN A 256 -13.13 8.20 -2.09
N GLN A 257 -14.43 8.55 -1.95
CA GLN A 257 -15.47 7.63 -1.49
C GLN A 257 -15.63 6.41 -2.39
N ALA A 258 -15.54 6.59 -3.72
CA ALA A 258 -15.59 5.47 -4.66
C ALA A 258 -14.43 4.48 -4.44
N PHE A 259 -13.23 4.99 -4.18
CA PHE A 259 -12.08 4.14 -3.81
C PHE A 259 -12.27 3.48 -2.44
N ALA A 260 -12.78 4.20 -1.44
CA ALA A 260 -13.09 3.62 -0.13
C ALA A 260 -14.12 2.49 -0.23
N GLN A 261 -15.13 2.63 -1.09
CA GLN A 261 -16.08 1.54 -1.38
C GLN A 261 -15.37 0.34 -2.02
N GLY A 262 -14.49 0.57 -3.01
CA GLY A 262 -13.71 -0.50 -3.64
C GLY A 262 -12.80 -1.22 -2.65
N VAL A 263 -12.15 -0.50 -1.74
CA VAL A 263 -11.32 -1.09 -0.68
C VAL A 263 -12.17 -1.90 0.31
N ARG A 264 -13.38 -1.48 0.64
CA ARG A 264 -14.30 -2.31 1.44
C ARG A 264 -14.65 -3.61 0.75
N GLN A 265 -14.90 -3.59 -0.56
CA GLN A 265 -15.13 -4.80 -1.36
C GLN A 265 -13.91 -5.71 -1.34
N LEU A 266 -12.71 -5.17 -1.54
CA LEU A 266 -11.45 -5.89 -1.40
C LEU A 266 -11.33 -6.53 -0.01
N ASN A 267 -11.57 -5.77 1.05
CA ASN A 267 -11.49 -6.25 2.43
C ASN A 267 -12.48 -7.39 2.72
N THR A 268 -13.67 -7.38 2.11
CA THR A 268 -14.63 -8.49 2.23
C THR A 268 -13.99 -9.82 1.80
N TYR A 269 -13.34 -9.87 0.64
CA TYR A 269 -12.66 -11.08 0.17
C TYR A 269 -11.41 -11.39 0.98
N HIS A 270 -10.65 -10.38 1.37
CA HIS A 270 -9.49 -10.57 2.24
C HIS A 270 -9.87 -11.21 3.58
N LEU A 271 -10.92 -10.71 4.24
CA LEU A 271 -11.41 -11.27 5.50
C LEU A 271 -12.00 -12.69 5.34
N ARG A 272 -12.67 -12.97 4.20
CA ARG A 272 -13.09 -14.34 3.85
C ARG A 272 -11.87 -15.26 3.73
N ALA A 273 -10.81 -14.83 3.04
CA ALA A 273 -9.56 -15.58 2.95
C ALA A 273 -8.96 -15.85 4.33
N LEU A 274 -8.92 -14.88 5.24
CA LEU A 274 -8.44 -15.10 6.61
C LEU A 274 -9.28 -16.12 7.38
N ARG A 275 -10.60 -16.09 7.25
CA ARG A 275 -11.51 -17.09 7.86
C ARG A 275 -11.24 -18.48 7.30
N ALA A 276 -11.14 -18.62 5.98
CA ALA A 276 -10.82 -19.89 5.32
C ALA A 276 -9.48 -20.46 5.80
N ARG A 277 -8.46 -19.60 5.93
CA ARG A 277 -7.15 -19.99 6.46
C ARG A 277 -7.22 -20.45 7.92
N SER A 278 -8.05 -19.81 8.75
CA SER A 278 -8.24 -20.21 10.16
C SER A 278 -8.94 -21.55 10.30
N THR A 279 -9.73 -21.97 9.31
CA THR A 279 -10.42 -23.26 9.25
C THR A 279 -9.70 -24.30 8.40
N ASN A 280 -8.48 -24.01 7.92
CA ASN A 280 -7.69 -24.83 7.02
C ASN A 280 -8.37 -25.16 5.69
N ASP A 281 -9.26 -24.29 5.20
CA ASP A 281 -9.83 -24.36 3.86
C ASP A 281 -8.91 -23.65 2.85
N GLU A 282 -7.91 -24.38 2.36
CA GLU A 282 -6.90 -23.85 1.46
C GLU A 282 -7.49 -23.41 0.10
N SER A 283 -8.53 -24.11 -0.37
CA SER A 283 -9.18 -23.78 -1.65
C SER A 283 -9.88 -22.43 -1.60
N GLU A 284 -10.72 -22.21 -0.58
CA GLU A 284 -11.42 -20.94 -0.38
C GLU A 284 -10.44 -19.82 -0.02
N TYR A 285 -9.39 -20.10 0.76
CA TYR A 285 -8.32 -19.15 1.04
C TYR A 285 -7.65 -18.64 -0.24
N LEU A 286 -7.22 -19.56 -1.12
CA LEU A 286 -6.56 -19.20 -2.36
C LEU A 286 -7.49 -18.42 -3.29
N ARG A 287 -8.74 -18.89 -3.47
CA ARG A 287 -9.73 -18.22 -4.29
C ARG A 287 -10.01 -16.80 -3.82
N CYS A 288 -10.32 -16.59 -2.55
CA CYS A 288 -10.63 -15.28 -2.01
C CYS A 288 -9.43 -14.32 -2.07
N ARG A 289 -8.22 -14.82 -1.85
CA ARG A 289 -6.98 -14.04 -1.99
C ARG A 289 -6.79 -13.56 -3.43
N GLN A 290 -7.02 -14.42 -4.42
CA GLN A 290 -6.91 -14.07 -5.83
C GLN A 290 -7.98 -13.08 -6.26
N VAL A 291 -9.23 -13.24 -5.81
CA VAL A 291 -10.28 -12.23 -6.05
C VAL A 291 -9.86 -10.88 -5.48
N ALA A 292 -9.36 -10.83 -4.26
CA ALA A 292 -8.88 -9.59 -3.64
C ALA A 292 -7.72 -8.95 -4.44
N ALA A 293 -6.79 -9.76 -4.95
CA ALA A 293 -5.70 -9.27 -5.80
C ALA A 293 -6.23 -8.67 -7.11
N GLY A 294 -7.20 -9.32 -7.76
CA GLY A 294 -7.84 -8.79 -8.97
C GLY A 294 -8.56 -7.45 -8.73
N ILE A 295 -9.30 -7.34 -7.62
CA ILE A 295 -9.94 -6.08 -7.22
C ILE A 295 -8.90 -4.98 -7.02
N LEU A 296 -7.81 -5.28 -6.32
CA LEU A 296 -6.74 -4.31 -6.07
C LEU A 296 -6.16 -3.75 -7.38
N GLU A 297 -5.85 -4.60 -8.35
CA GLU A 297 -5.30 -4.15 -9.63
C GLU A 297 -6.27 -3.27 -10.43
N ILE A 298 -7.58 -3.58 -10.36
CA ILE A 298 -8.61 -2.72 -10.96
C ILE A 298 -8.63 -1.35 -10.27
N LEU A 299 -8.53 -1.30 -8.94
CA LEU A 299 -8.50 -0.04 -8.19
C LEU A 299 -7.26 0.78 -8.49
N ILE A 300 -6.08 0.15 -8.56
CA ILE A 300 -4.82 0.82 -8.91
C ILE A 300 -4.92 1.41 -10.32
N TRP A 301 -5.39 0.65 -11.31
CA TRP A 301 -5.55 1.15 -12.66
C TRP A 301 -6.52 2.34 -12.72
N GLN A 302 -7.67 2.26 -12.03
CA GLN A 302 -8.62 3.38 -11.97
C GLN A 302 -8.00 4.61 -11.29
N ALA A 303 -7.17 4.43 -10.27
CA ALA A 303 -6.47 5.52 -9.59
C ALA A 303 -5.48 6.22 -10.51
N GLU A 304 -4.73 5.47 -11.30
CA GLU A 304 -3.81 5.99 -12.30
C GLU A 304 -4.55 6.82 -13.37
N GLN A 305 -5.71 6.36 -13.83
CA GLN A 305 -6.53 7.11 -14.79
C GLN A 305 -7.15 8.35 -14.16
N ALA A 306 -7.64 8.27 -12.92
CA ALA A 306 -8.21 9.42 -12.21
C ALA A 306 -7.15 10.52 -11.97
N ALA A 307 -5.91 10.14 -11.66
CA ALA A 307 -4.82 11.10 -11.48
C ALA A 307 -4.41 11.80 -12.80
N ARG A 308 -4.62 11.15 -13.95
CA ARG A 308 -4.26 11.68 -15.27
C ARG A 308 -5.37 12.49 -15.94
N SER A 309 -6.64 12.30 -15.58
CA SER A 309 -7.77 12.91 -16.27
C SER A 309 -8.96 13.21 -15.37
N ALA A 310 -9.37 14.47 -15.32
CA ALA A 310 -10.58 14.91 -14.61
C ALA A 310 -11.88 14.31 -15.19
N SER A 311 -11.86 13.87 -16.44
CA SER A 311 -13.02 13.23 -17.08
C SER A 311 -13.20 11.77 -16.68
N PHE A 312 -12.18 11.17 -16.05
CA PHE A 312 -12.25 9.79 -15.59
C PHE A 312 -12.96 9.70 -14.23
N ALA A 313 -14.12 9.06 -14.21
CA ALA A 313 -14.85 8.77 -12.97
C ALA A 313 -14.65 7.28 -12.60
N PRO A 314 -14.02 6.97 -11.44
CA PRO A 314 -13.86 5.61 -10.97
C PRO A 314 -15.24 4.98 -10.70
N LYS A 315 -15.33 3.66 -10.88
CA LYS A 315 -16.54 2.87 -10.66
C LYS A 315 -16.26 1.75 -9.66
N ALA A 316 -17.23 1.43 -8.82
CA ALA A 316 -17.16 0.26 -7.96
C ALA A 316 -16.95 -1.00 -8.81
N VAL A 317 -16.13 -1.93 -8.32
CA VAL A 317 -15.86 -3.20 -9.01
C VAL A 317 -17.14 -4.05 -9.02
N PHE A 318 -17.83 -4.10 -7.88
CA PHE A 318 -19.11 -4.78 -7.76
C PHE A 318 -20.23 -3.72 -7.63
N PRO A 319 -21.08 -3.59 -8.64
CA PRO A 319 -22.22 -2.68 -8.57
C PRO A 319 -23.25 -3.15 -7.53
N GLU A 320 -23.81 -2.21 -6.77
CA GLU A 320 -24.88 -2.52 -5.80
C GLU A 320 -26.19 -2.93 -6.51
N GLY A 321 -26.91 -3.88 -5.92
CA GLY A 321 -28.23 -4.31 -6.40
C GLY A 321 -28.23 -4.98 -7.77
N VAL A 322 -27.12 -5.61 -8.18
CA VAL A 322 -27.07 -6.49 -9.35
C VAL A 322 -27.48 -7.91 -8.99
N GLU A 323 -27.89 -8.66 -10.01
CA GLU A 323 -28.20 -10.08 -9.88
C GLU A 323 -26.95 -10.86 -9.41
N GLU A 324 -27.18 -11.90 -8.61
CA GLU A 324 -26.11 -12.74 -8.07
C GLU A 324 -25.26 -13.37 -9.18
N ALA A 325 -25.88 -13.72 -10.32
CA ALA A 325 -25.18 -14.28 -11.47
C ALA A 325 -24.10 -13.32 -12.03
N ILE A 326 -24.39 -12.02 -12.06
CA ILE A 326 -23.44 -10.99 -12.51
C ILE A 326 -22.34 -10.80 -11.48
N THR A 327 -22.69 -10.81 -10.19
CA THR A 327 -21.70 -10.75 -9.11
C THR A 327 -20.72 -11.91 -9.21
N ARG A 328 -21.20 -13.13 -9.40
CA ARG A 328 -20.34 -14.31 -9.61
C ARG A 328 -19.44 -14.18 -10.83
N LEU A 329 -19.97 -13.66 -11.94
CA LEU A 329 -19.16 -13.43 -13.14
C LEU A 329 -18.01 -12.44 -12.89
N ILE A 330 -18.26 -11.35 -12.16
CA ILE A 330 -17.23 -10.39 -11.77
C ILE A 330 -16.21 -11.05 -10.82
N GLU A 331 -16.67 -11.87 -9.88
CA GLU A 331 -15.79 -12.63 -8.98
C GLU A 331 -14.85 -13.56 -9.76
N ASP A 332 -15.39 -14.31 -10.73
CA ASP A 332 -14.60 -15.24 -11.53
C ASP A 332 -13.56 -14.51 -12.39
N GLU A 333 -13.92 -13.35 -12.96
CA GLU A 333 -12.99 -12.53 -13.70
C GLU A 333 -11.89 -11.93 -12.79
N CYS A 334 -12.25 -11.45 -11.59
CA CYS A 334 -11.27 -10.98 -10.61
C CYS A 334 -10.36 -12.12 -10.12
N HIS A 335 -10.91 -13.31 -9.89
CA HIS A 335 -10.15 -14.51 -9.55
C HIS A 335 -9.14 -14.85 -10.63
N ARG A 336 -9.57 -14.90 -11.90
CA ARG A 336 -8.70 -15.16 -13.04
C ARG A 336 -7.58 -14.13 -13.16
N LEU A 337 -7.88 -12.85 -13.01
CA LEU A 337 -6.90 -11.78 -13.00
C LEU A 337 -5.89 -11.94 -11.85
N GLY A 338 -6.38 -12.22 -10.64
CA GLY A 338 -5.52 -12.43 -9.47
C GLY A 338 -4.61 -13.64 -9.60
N ALA A 339 -5.11 -14.75 -10.16
CA ALA A 339 -4.29 -15.92 -10.45
C ALA A 339 -3.19 -15.62 -11.49
N MET A 340 -3.50 -14.80 -12.48
CA MET A 340 -2.54 -14.34 -13.48
C MET A 340 -1.45 -13.45 -12.85
N ILE A 341 -1.81 -12.54 -11.94
CA ILE A 341 -0.88 -11.69 -11.21
C ILE A 341 0.10 -12.56 -10.40
N GLU A 342 -0.39 -13.54 -9.67
CA GLU A 342 0.45 -14.43 -8.87
C GLU A 342 1.44 -15.23 -9.72
N GLN A 343 1.05 -15.65 -10.93
CA GLN A 343 1.95 -16.35 -11.86
C GLN A 343 3.06 -15.46 -12.40
N VAL A 344 2.76 -14.17 -12.62
CA VAL A 344 3.75 -13.20 -13.11
C VAL A 344 4.69 -12.76 -12.00
N ASP A 345 4.18 -12.54 -10.80
CA ASP A 345 4.99 -12.13 -9.64
C ASP A 345 6.02 -13.18 -9.19
N ILE A 346 5.78 -14.46 -9.45
CA ILE A 346 6.69 -15.54 -9.03
C ILE A 346 7.93 -15.64 -9.90
N ARG A 347 7.84 -15.35 -11.19
CA ARG A 347 8.92 -15.57 -12.16
C ARG A 347 10.05 -14.52 -12.13
N PRO A 348 9.77 -13.23 -12.04
CA PRO A 348 10.81 -12.20 -11.93
C PRO A 348 11.48 -12.16 -10.56
N GLN A 349 10.76 -12.52 -9.49
CA GLN A 349 11.27 -12.42 -8.11
C GLN A 349 12.52 -13.25 -7.84
N ILE A 350 12.74 -14.35 -8.53
CA ILE A 350 13.92 -15.20 -8.31
C ILE A 350 15.19 -14.61 -8.97
N LEU A 351 15.07 -13.91 -10.09
CA LEU A 351 16.19 -13.36 -10.84
C LEU A 351 16.40 -11.85 -10.63
N GLU A 352 15.34 -11.09 -10.37
CA GLU A 352 15.39 -9.63 -10.17
C GLU A 352 15.46 -9.19 -8.71
N LEU A 353 15.23 -10.08 -7.73
CA LEU A 353 15.34 -9.79 -6.28
C LEU A 353 16.70 -9.22 -5.88
N GLN A 354 17.75 -9.45 -6.68
CA GLN A 354 19.07 -8.88 -6.46
C GLN A 354 19.24 -7.45 -6.95
N SER A 355 18.34 -6.96 -7.81
CA SER A 355 18.43 -5.65 -8.46
C SER A 355 17.31 -4.67 -8.15
N ARG A 356 16.19 -5.11 -7.54
CA ARG A 356 15.04 -4.24 -7.23
C ARG A 356 14.63 -4.35 -5.76
N PRO A 357 14.82 -3.29 -4.96
CA PRO A 357 14.60 -3.33 -3.52
C PRO A 357 13.13 -3.19 -3.07
N LEU A 358 12.14 -3.34 -3.94
CA LEU A 358 10.78 -2.92 -3.64
C LEU A 358 9.78 -4.06 -3.53
N GLY A 359 8.90 -3.94 -2.54
CA GLY A 359 7.74 -4.79 -2.36
C GLY A 359 6.53 -4.42 -3.23
N ILE A 360 6.66 -3.36 -4.06
CA ILE A 360 5.63 -2.90 -4.98
C ILE A 360 6.18 -3.03 -6.40
N PRO A 361 5.48 -3.68 -7.34
CA PRO A 361 5.87 -3.67 -8.75
C PRO A 361 5.87 -2.24 -9.29
N LEU A 362 7.00 -1.77 -9.83
CA LEU A 362 7.09 -0.47 -10.47
C LEU A 362 6.46 -0.46 -11.86
N GLU A 363 6.47 -1.60 -12.50
CA GLU A 363 5.89 -1.78 -13.82
C GLU A 363 4.92 -2.94 -13.78
N ARG A 364 3.74 -2.72 -14.33
CA ARG A 364 2.75 -3.78 -14.50
C ARG A 364 3.12 -4.62 -15.72
N ASP A 365 3.08 -5.94 -15.57
CA ASP A 365 3.24 -6.83 -16.72
C ASP A 365 2.26 -6.45 -17.84
N PRO A 366 2.69 -6.34 -19.12
CA PRO A 366 1.84 -5.90 -20.21
C PRO A 366 0.57 -6.76 -20.41
N LYS A 367 0.64 -8.06 -20.11
CA LYS A 367 -0.52 -8.96 -20.18
C LYS A 367 -1.52 -8.65 -19.07
N VAL A 368 -1.02 -8.44 -17.84
CA VAL A 368 -1.84 -8.02 -16.70
C VAL A 368 -2.48 -6.66 -17.00
N ALA A 369 -1.70 -5.68 -17.51
CA ALA A 369 -2.22 -4.37 -17.85
C ALA A 369 -3.35 -4.43 -18.88
N SER A 370 -3.17 -5.19 -19.96
CA SER A 370 -4.20 -5.39 -21.01
C SER A 370 -5.46 -6.03 -20.45
N GLU A 371 -5.31 -7.00 -19.56
CA GLU A 371 -6.44 -7.71 -18.98
C GLU A 371 -7.22 -6.84 -17.98
N VAL A 372 -6.53 -6.05 -17.16
CA VAL A 372 -7.15 -5.05 -16.27
C VAL A 372 -7.95 -4.04 -17.08
N GLU A 373 -7.38 -3.51 -18.16
CA GLU A 373 -8.06 -2.54 -19.02
C GLU A 373 -9.32 -3.15 -19.67
N ARG A 374 -9.23 -4.39 -20.17
CA ARG A 374 -10.37 -5.13 -20.71
C ARG A 374 -11.48 -5.24 -19.67
N LEU A 375 -11.14 -5.67 -18.46
CA LEU A 375 -12.10 -5.89 -17.39
C LEU A 375 -12.76 -4.59 -16.92
N VAL A 376 -11.96 -3.52 -16.76
CA VAL A 376 -12.51 -2.20 -16.40
C VAL A 376 -13.44 -1.66 -17.47
N ARG A 377 -13.10 -1.78 -18.76
CA ARG A 377 -14.00 -1.37 -19.86
C ARG A 377 -15.32 -2.14 -19.81
N TRP A 378 -15.27 -3.44 -19.55
CA TRP A 378 -16.46 -4.26 -19.41
C TRP A 378 -17.33 -3.85 -18.21
N ILE A 379 -16.74 -3.64 -17.03
CA ILE A 379 -17.44 -3.16 -15.83
C ILE A 379 -18.09 -1.79 -16.10
N ARG A 380 -17.37 -0.86 -16.74
CA ARG A 380 -17.92 0.46 -17.09
C ARG A 380 -19.10 0.39 -18.06
N ALA A 381 -19.00 -0.41 -19.11
CA ALA A 381 -20.10 -0.61 -20.06
C ALA A 381 -21.35 -1.17 -19.36
N PHE A 382 -21.15 -2.08 -18.40
CA PHE A 382 -22.25 -2.60 -17.58
C PHE A 382 -22.93 -1.48 -16.76
N TRP A 383 -22.16 -0.61 -16.12
CA TRP A 383 -22.67 0.52 -15.37
C TRP A 383 -23.46 1.53 -16.24
N GLU A 384 -22.95 1.82 -17.44
CA GLU A 384 -23.58 2.75 -18.38
C GLU A 384 -24.91 2.20 -18.90
N HIS A 385 -24.94 0.92 -19.26
CA HIS A 385 -26.16 0.26 -19.74
C HIS A 385 -27.26 0.24 -18.67
N ARG A 386 -26.92 0.03 -17.42
CA ARG A 386 -27.85 0.03 -16.30
C ARG A 386 -28.45 1.43 -16.05
N ASN A 387 -27.60 2.46 -16.06
CA ASN A 387 -28.03 3.85 -15.85
C ASN A 387 -28.85 4.39 -17.03
N GLY A 388 -28.65 3.86 -18.25
CA GLY A 388 -29.44 4.20 -19.44
C GLY A 388 -30.85 3.60 -19.46
N LYS A 389 -31.10 2.51 -18.70
CA LYS A 389 -32.43 1.89 -18.59
C LYS A 389 -33.33 2.54 -17.51
N THR A 390 -32.76 3.38 -16.66
CA THR A 390 -33.46 4.10 -15.58
C THR A 390 -33.87 5.52 -15.96
N ARG A 391 -33.68 5.91 -17.23
CA ARG A 391 -34.20 7.14 -17.85
C ARG A 391 -35.25 6.73 -18.89
#